data_1157e69f117c62d49c455ce97bd570b9
#
_entry.id   1157e69f117c62d49c455ce97bd570b9
#
_cell.length_a   1.000
_cell.length_b   1.000
_cell.length_c   1.000
_cell.angle_alpha   90.00
_cell.angle_beta   90.00
_cell.angle_gamma   90.00
#
_symmetry.space_group_name_H-M   'P 1'
#
loop_
_entity.id
_entity.type
_entity.pdbx_description
1 polymer ?
#
loop_
_entity_poly.entity_id
_entity_poly.type
_entity_poly.pdbx_seq_one_letter_code
_entity_poly.pdbx_strand_id
1 'polypeptide(L)'
;MDMPLAYSISSIVISIVAVILIAITFWVIALLRRVVSTNEVHVVRSKNKTVSYGTGQTNKKDEQGSIIVDPGTVYYAWPSWLPILGVDARTFPKSLFDVSLESYEAYDKGRLPFEVNVQAFFRIDDFELAAARMNSSEELREQLSGVLQGVVRRILATNDLEAIMQDRSVLGEQFTQEIDDQLIQWGVKTSKTIEFMD
;
A
#
# COMPACT_ATOMS: atom_id res chain seq x y z
N MET A 1 8.91 -3.68 69.91
CA MET A 1 8.07 -4.83 69.48
C MET A 1 7.15 -4.40 68.34
N ASP A 2 7.67 -3.60 67.40
CA ASP A 2 6.87 -2.90 66.34
C ASP A 2 7.29 -3.27 64.89
N MET A 3 8.05 -4.36 64.71
CA MET A 3 8.48 -4.83 63.40
C MET A 3 7.38 -5.51 62.53
N PRO A 4 6.34 -6.20 63.03
CA PRO A 4 5.39 -6.88 62.18
C PRO A 4 4.43 -5.95 61.42
N LEU A 5 4.11 -4.78 61.97
CA LEU A 5 3.20 -3.80 61.35
C LEU A 5 3.83 -3.10 60.15
N ALA A 6 5.09 -2.70 60.24
CA ALA A 6 5.81 -2.05 59.15
C ALA A 6 6.01 -2.99 57.95
N TYR A 7 6.28 -4.26 58.18
CA TYR A 7 6.36 -5.30 57.11
C TYR A 7 5.03 -5.54 56.44
N SER A 8 3.91 -5.53 57.14
CA SER A 8 2.58 -5.73 56.55
C SER A 8 2.16 -4.54 55.70
N ILE A 9 2.46 -3.31 56.11
CA ILE A 9 2.15 -2.09 55.34
C ILE A 9 2.99 -2.03 54.05
N SER A 10 4.29 -2.33 54.12
CA SER A 10 5.15 -2.36 52.93
C SER A 10 4.73 -3.43 51.91
N SER A 11 4.32 -4.62 52.36
CA SER A 11 3.83 -5.67 51.45
C SER A 11 2.52 -5.29 50.78
N ILE A 12 1.60 -4.62 51.48
CA ILE A 12 0.35 -4.11 50.89
C ILE A 12 0.65 -3.04 49.83
N VAL A 13 1.53 -2.09 50.11
CA VAL A 13 1.92 -1.04 49.14
C VAL A 13 2.56 -1.65 47.90
N ILE A 14 3.47 -2.61 48.06
CA ILE A 14 4.11 -3.32 46.96
C ILE A 14 3.05 -4.05 46.09
N SER A 15 2.08 -4.70 46.74
CA SER A 15 1.00 -5.39 46.03
C SER A 15 0.12 -4.42 45.23
N ILE A 16 -0.22 -3.28 45.77
CA ILE A 16 -1.01 -2.24 45.08
C ILE A 16 -0.23 -1.69 43.88
N VAL A 17 1.05 -1.38 44.06
CA VAL A 17 1.91 -0.90 42.97
C VAL A 17 2.03 -1.95 41.86
N ALA A 18 2.19 -3.24 42.20
CA ALA A 18 2.24 -4.31 41.25
C ALA A 18 0.92 -4.45 40.43
N VAL A 19 -0.23 -4.36 41.07
CA VAL A 19 -1.54 -4.36 40.41
C VAL A 19 -1.70 -3.18 39.45
N ILE A 20 -1.28 -1.99 39.87
CA ILE A 20 -1.32 -0.78 39.05
C ILE A 20 -0.41 -0.94 37.83
N LEU A 21 0.81 -1.45 37.99
CA LEU A 21 1.73 -1.70 36.86
C LEU A 21 1.18 -2.71 35.87
N ILE A 22 0.57 -3.79 36.35
CA ILE A 22 -0.10 -4.79 35.50
C ILE A 22 -1.25 -4.14 34.71
N ALA A 23 -2.10 -3.35 35.39
CA ALA A 23 -3.22 -2.66 34.74
C ALA A 23 -2.74 -1.68 33.66
N ILE A 24 -1.69 -0.90 33.93
CA ILE A 24 -1.08 0.01 32.97
C ILE A 24 -0.51 -0.78 31.78
N THR A 25 0.14 -1.91 32.01
CA THR A 25 0.71 -2.74 30.95
C THR A 25 -0.39 -3.27 30.03
N PHE A 26 -1.48 -3.80 30.58
CA PHE A 26 -2.63 -4.25 29.80
C PHE A 26 -3.26 -3.10 29.01
N TRP A 27 -3.39 -1.94 29.61
CA TRP A 27 -3.94 -0.75 28.95
C TRP A 27 -3.07 -0.30 27.78
N VAL A 28 -1.75 -0.27 27.94
CA VAL A 28 -0.79 0.05 26.87
C VAL A 28 -0.88 -0.98 25.73
N ILE A 29 -0.92 -2.27 26.04
CA ILE A 29 -1.08 -3.32 25.01
C ILE A 29 -2.39 -3.15 24.24
N ALA A 30 -3.50 -2.84 24.94
CA ALA A 30 -4.78 -2.59 24.30
C ALA A 30 -4.76 -1.37 23.36
N LEU A 31 -4.04 -0.30 23.74
CA LEU A 31 -3.87 0.89 22.89
C LEU A 31 -3.05 0.61 21.62
N LEU A 32 -2.08 -0.30 21.70
CA LEU A 32 -1.22 -0.65 20.57
C LEU A 32 -1.90 -1.58 19.57
N ARG A 33 -3.03 -2.17 19.95
CA ARG A 33 -3.78 -3.06 19.06
C ARG A 33 -4.39 -2.29 17.91
N ARG A 34 -4.06 -2.67 16.67
CA ARG A 34 -4.63 -2.14 15.43
C ARG A 34 -5.42 -3.21 14.72
N VAL A 35 -6.58 -2.83 14.22
CA VAL A 35 -7.43 -3.67 13.37
C VAL A 35 -7.42 -3.06 11.98
N VAL A 36 -7.13 -3.87 10.99
CA VAL A 36 -7.08 -3.47 9.58
C VAL A 36 -8.50 -3.43 9.02
N SER A 37 -8.86 -2.34 8.35
CA SER A 37 -10.14 -2.18 7.65
C SER A 37 -10.24 -3.15 6.47
N THR A 38 -11.46 -3.52 6.08
CA THR A 38 -11.71 -4.48 4.99
C THR A 38 -11.16 -4.02 3.63
N ASN A 39 -11.09 -2.71 3.42
CA ASN A 39 -10.68 -2.09 2.15
C ASN A 39 -9.21 -1.68 2.11
N GLU A 40 -8.46 -1.96 3.16
CA GLU A 40 -7.06 -1.57 3.31
C GLU A 40 -6.20 -2.79 3.59
N VAL A 41 -4.94 -2.68 3.22
CA VAL A 41 -3.89 -3.63 3.59
C VAL A 41 -2.81 -2.86 4.32
N HIS A 42 -2.46 -3.32 5.51
CA HIS A 42 -1.37 -2.78 6.28
C HIS A 42 -0.14 -3.65 6.10
N VAL A 43 0.89 -3.10 5.47
CA VAL A 43 2.19 -3.75 5.36
C VAL A 43 3.03 -3.33 6.55
N VAL A 44 3.23 -4.27 7.46
CA VAL A 44 3.96 -4.05 8.71
C VAL A 44 5.37 -4.60 8.57
N ARG A 45 6.32 -3.70 8.60
CA ARG A 45 7.75 -4.05 8.55
C ARG A 45 8.33 -4.01 9.95
N SER A 46 8.77 -5.14 10.44
CA SER A 46 9.62 -5.28 11.61
C SER A 46 11.07 -5.48 11.17
N LYS A 47 12.02 -5.37 12.09
CA LYS A 47 13.46 -5.45 11.82
C LYS A 47 13.89 -6.62 10.91
N ASN A 48 13.22 -7.76 11.01
CA ASN A 48 13.60 -8.99 10.31
C ASN A 48 12.50 -9.56 9.39
N LYS A 49 11.30 -8.96 9.35
CA LYS A 49 10.18 -9.53 8.60
C LYS A 49 9.22 -8.44 8.15
N THR A 50 8.77 -8.57 6.90
CA THR A 50 7.65 -7.81 6.36
C THR A 50 6.44 -8.72 6.31
N VAL A 51 5.29 -8.25 6.75
CA VAL A 51 4.03 -9.02 6.81
C VAL A 51 2.88 -8.12 6.38
N SER A 52 2.07 -8.59 5.45
CA SER A 52 0.90 -7.86 4.94
C SER A 52 -0.37 -8.35 5.64
N TYR A 53 -1.00 -7.48 6.43
CA TYR A 53 -2.25 -7.75 7.15
C TYR A 53 -3.46 -7.26 6.35
N GLY A 54 -4.55 -8.04 6.33
CA GLY A 54 -5.80 -7.67 5.67
C GLY A 54 -5.88 -8.03 4.19
N THR A 55 -4.91 -8.76 3.64
CA THR A 55 -4.92 -9.18 2.24
C THR A 55 -6.11 -10.08 1.91
N GLY A 56 -6.58 -10.89 2.89
CA GLY A 56 -7.65 -11.88 2.69
C GLY A 56 -7.26 -13.00 1.72
N GLN A 57 -5.99 -13.11 1.40
CA GLN A 57 -5.47 -14.17 0.54
C GLN A 57 -5.14 -15.39 1.40
N THR A 58 -6.12 -16.24 1.60
CA THR A 58 -5.92 -17.54 2.22
C THR A 58 -5.17 -18.42 1.22
N ASN A 59 -4.03 -19.00 1.65
CA ASN A 59 -3.28 -20.03 0.90
C ASN A 59 -2.51 -19.56 -0.36
N LYS A 60 -1.85 -18.41 -0.34
CA LYS A 60 -0.75 -18.18 -1.30
C LYS A 60 0.34 -19.21 -1.07
N LYS A 61 0.71 -19.96 -2.10
CA LYS A 61 1.90 -20.81 -2.07
C LYS A 61 3.10 -19.93 -2.42
N ASP A 62 4.12 -19.98 -1.58
CA ASP A 62 5.42 -19.40 -1.89
C ASP A 62 6.07 -20.17 -3.07
N GLU A 63 7.04 -19.56 -3.75
CA GLU A 63 7.80 -20.21 -4.84
C GLU A 63 8.41 -21.57 -4.40
N GLN A 64 8.56 -21.79 -3.11
CA GLN A 64 9.03 -23.04 -2.49
C GLN A 64 7.90 -24.02 -2.12
N GLY A 65 6.65 -23.72 -2.47
CA GLY A 65 5.48 -24.58 -2.21
C GLY A 65 4.94 -24.54 -0.79
N SER A 66 5.48 -23.72 0.10
CA SER A 66 4.98 -23.51 1.46
C SER A 66 3.71 -22.66 1.45
N ILE A 67 2.72 -23.05 2.24
CA ILE A 67 1.46 -22.30 2.38
C ILE A 67 1.75 -21.08 3.26
N ILE A 68 1.63 -19.87 2.66
CA ILE A 68 1.65 -18.62 3.43
C ILE A 68 0.29 -18.48 4.10
N VAL A 69 0.27 -18.62 5.41
CA VAL A 69 -0.94 -18.39 6.20
C VAL A 69 -1.22 -16.90 6.26
N ASP A 70 -2.46 -16.49 5.96
CA ASP A 70 -2.91 -15.11 6.15
C ASP A 70 -2.65 -14.70 7.61
N PRO A 71 -1.86 -13.66 7.88
CA PRO A 71 -1.57 -13.21 9.24
C PRO A 71 -2.79 -12.61 9.95
N GLY A 72 -3.93 -12.51 9.24
CA GLY A 72 -5.17 -11.97 9.77
C GLY A 72 -5.30 -10.47 9.61
N THR A 73 -6.18 -9.87 10.42
CA THR A 73 -6.54 -8.45 10.35
C THR A 73 -6.13 -7.66 11.59
N VAL A 74 -5.39 -8.25 12.50
CA VAL A 74 -5.01 -7.62 13.76
C VAL A 74 -3.52 -7.70 13.99
N TYR A 75 -2.91 -6.58 14.31
CA TYR A 75 -1.50 -6.51 14.71
C TYR A 75 -1.29 -5.49 15.83
N TYR A 76 -0.10 -5.49 16.42
CA TYR A 76 0.29 -4.54 17.46
C TYR A 76 1.28 -3.53 16.89
N ALA A 77 0.89 -2.25 16.86
CA ALA A 77 1.69 -1.15 16.35
C ALA A 77 2.65 -0.63 17.40
N TRP A 78 3.74 -1.37 17.64
CA TRP A 78 4.79 -0.93 18.54
C TRP A 78 5.53 0.28 17.98
N PRO A 79 5.85 1.29 18.79
CA PRO A 79 6.59 2.47 18.35
C PRO A 79 7.92 2.09 17.69
N SER A 80 8.23 2.70 16.54
CA SER A 80 9.42 2.39 15.73
C SER A 80 10.76 2.63 16.44
N TRP A 81 10.78 3.47 17.46
CA TRP A 81 11.97 3.72 18.28
C TRP A 81 12.35 2.57 19.22
N LEU A 82 11.46 1.60 19.43
CA LEU A 82 11.77 0.40 20.22
C LEU A 82 12.69 -0.55 19.43
N PRO A 83 13.89 -0.87 19.94
CA PRO A 83 14.93 -1.51 19.14
C PRO A 83 14.62 -2.94 18.67
N ILE A 84 13.69 -3.65 19.33
CA ILE A 84 13.35 -5.05 19.05
C ILE A 84 11.91 -5.18 18.54
N LEU A 85 10.99 -4.45 19.17
CA LEU A 85 9.55 -4.57 18.94
C LEU A 85 9.00 -3.51 17.98
N GLY A 86 9.78 -2.46 17.67
CA GLY A 86 9.35 -1.37 16.80
C GLY A 86 8.95 -1.87 15.41
N VAL A 87 7.83 -1.35 14.92
CA VAL A 87 7.29 -1.66 13.60
C VAL A 87 7.06 -0.38 12.80
N ASP A 88 7.25 -0.47 11.49
CA ASP A 88 6.85 0.53 10.50
C ASP A 88 5.65 -0.04 9.75
N ALA A 89 4.51 0.65 9.79
CA ALA A 89 3.28 0.20 9.16
C ALA A 89 2.89 1.18 8.05
N ARG A 90 2.72 0.65 6.83
CA ARG A 90 2.30 1.39 5.65
C ARG A 90 0.93 0.88 5.21
N THR A 91 0.04 1.81 4.85
CA THR A 91 -1.33 1.49 4.48
C THR A 91 -1.53 1.69 2.99
N PHE A 92 -2.10 0.68 2.33
CA PHE A 92 -2.42 0.71 0.92
C PHE A 92 -3.88 0.30 0.68
N PRO A 93 -4.56 0.87 -0.35
CA PRO A 93 -5.90 0.47 -0.71
C PRO A 93 -5.90 -0.95 -1.30
N LYS A 94 -6.86 -1.76 -0.88
CA LYS A 94 -7.13 -3.09 -1.46
C LYS A 94 -8.00 -3.01 -2.70
N SER A 95 -8.84 -1.97 -2.77
CA SER A 95 -9.73 -1.71 -3.90
C SER A 95 -8.96 -1.20 -5.11
N LEU A 96 -9.62 -1.29 -6.25
CA LEU A 96 -9.21 -0.56 -7.45
C LEU A 96 -9.17 0.94 -7.15
N PHE A 97 -8.18 1.60 -7.69
CA PHE A 97 -8.09 3.05 -7.67
C PHE A 97 -7.73 3.55 -9.07
N ASP A 98 -8.15 4.73 -9.38
CA ASP A 98 -7.92 5.38 -10.64
C ASP A 98 -6.83 6.45 -10.55
N VAL A 99 -6.21 6.69 -11.67
CA VAL A 99 -5.33 7.84 -11.94
C VAL A 99 -5.80 8.44 -13.25
N SER A 100 -6.17 9.72 -13.22
CA SER A 100 -6.62 10.46 -14.39
C SER A 100 -5.63 11.56 -14.76
N LEU A 101 -5.48 11.79 -16.04
CA LEU A 101 -4.83 12.94 -16.63
C LEU A 101 -5.90 13.77 -17.33
N GLU A 102 -6.25 14.91 -16.74
CA GLU A 102 -7.25 15.83 -17.29
C GLU A 102 -6.56 16.96 -18.06
N SER A 103 -7.09 17.28 -19.23
CA SER A 103 -6.57 18.34 -20.13
C SER A 103 -5.06 18.27 -20.36
N TYR A 104 -4.57 17.04 -20.56
CA TYR A 104 -3.15 16.81 -20.78
C TYR A 104 -2.78 17.21 -22.22
N GLU A 105 -1.90 18.22 -22.34
CA GLU A 105 -1.38 18.65 -23.64
C GLU A 105 -0.39 17.61 -24.19
N ALA A 106 -0.69 17.08 -25.34
CA ALA A 106 0.12 16.13 -26.08
C ALA A 106 0.38 16.63 -27.51
N TYR A 107 1.33 15.99 -28.16
CA TYR A 107 1.66 16.22 -29.55
C TYR A 107 1.57 14.92 -30.32
N ASP A 108 0.99 14.95 -31.50
CA ASP A 108 1.02 13.82 -32.43
C ASP A 108 2.40 13.72 -33.12
N LYS A 109 2.54 12.74 -34.00
CA LYS A 109 3.73 12.53 -34.83
C LYS A 109 4.04 13.74 -35.73
N GLY A 110 3.00 14.47 -36.16
CA GLY A 110 3.09 15.70 -36.95
C GLY A 110 3.43 16.94 -36.12
N ARG A 111 3.57 16.81 -34.79
CA ARG A 111 3.77 17.90 -33.82
C ARG A 111 2.57 18.85 -33.72
N LEU A 112 1.37 18.37 -34.03
CA LEU A 112 0.15 19.13 -33.79
C LEU A 112 -0.20 19.01 -32.30
N PRO A 113 -0.41 20.13 -31.59
CA PRO A 113 -0.83 20.09 -30.20
C PRO A 113 -2.30 19.72 -30.10
N PHE A 114 -2.65 18.87 -29.14
CA PHE A 114 -4.03 18.56 -28.79
C PHE A 114 -4.13 18.21 -27.31
N GLU A 115 -5.33 18.34 -26.75
CA GLU A 115 -5.61 17.93 -25.38
C GLU A 115 -6.22 16.53 -25.36
N VAL A 116 -5.85 15.77 -24.36
CA VAL A 116 -6.37 14.41 -24.15
C VAL A 116 -6.69 14.18 -22.68
N ASN A 117 -7.80 13.53 -22.42
CA ASN A 117 -8.18 13.05 -21.11
C ASN A 117 -7.95 11.53 -21.09
N VAL A 118 -7.16 11.07 -20.13
CA VAL A 118 -6.81 9.65 -20.00
C VAL A 118 -7.10 9.20 -18.59
N GLN A 119 -7.82 8.07 -18.44
CA GLN A 119 -8.07 7.44 -17.16
C GLN A 119 -7.55 6.01 -17.17
N ALA A 120 -6.79 5.68 -16.14
CA ALA A 120 -6.26 4.35 -15.92
C ALA A 120 -6.65 3.81 -14.54
N PHE A 121 -7.04 2.53 -14.48
CA PHE A 121 -7.43 1.86 -13.25
C PHE A 121 -6.34 0.88 -12.83
N PHE A 122 -5.89 1.01 -11.60
CA PHE A 122 -4.81 0.20 -11.05
C PHE A 122 -5.29 -0.62 -9.85
N ARG A 123 -4.61 -1.73 -9.64
CA ARG A 123 -4.70 -2.51 -8.40
C ARG A 123 -3.31 -2.91 -7.93
N ILE A 124 -3.15 -3.05 -6.64
CA ILE A 124 -1.94 -3.59 -6.05
C ILE A 124 -2.08 -5.12 -5.99
N ASP A 125 -1.15 -5.81 -6.64
CA ASP A 125 -1.11 -7.28 -6.69
C ASP A 125 -0.15 -7.83 -5.63
N ASP A 126 0.97 -7.12 -5.41
CA ASP A 126 1.96 -7.43 -4.39
C ASP A 126 2.19 -6.23 -3.47
N PHE A 127 1.58 -6.29 -2.29
CA PHE A 127 1.65 -5.22 -1.29
C PHE A 127 3.04 -5.08 -0.65
N GLU A 128 3.80 -6.17 -0.55
CA GLU A 128 5.15 -6.12 0.03
C GLU A 128 6.11 -5.42 -0.90
N LEU A 129 5.99 -5.69 -2.20
CA LEU A 129 6.78 -5.05 -3.23
C LEU A 129 6.43 -3.56 -3.36
N ALA A 130 5.14 -3.22 -3.32
CA ALA A 130 4.68 -1.82 -3.31
C ALA A 130 5.21 -1.08 -2.07
N ALA A 131 5.09 -1.66 -0.88
CA ALA A 131 5.61 -1.07 0.34
C ALA A 131 7.14 -0.99 0.40
N ALA A 132 7.87 -1.80 -0.35
CA ALA A 132 9.32 -1.67 -0.46
C ALA A 132 9.75 -0.43 -1.25
N ARG A 133 8.90 0.05 -2.16
CA ARG A 133 9.18 1.16 -3.07
C ARG A 133 8.54 2.48 -2.65
N MET A 134 7.32 2.43 -2.09
CA MET A 134 6.50 3.59 -1.77
C MET A 134 6.21 3.63 -0.27
N ASN A 135 6.12 4.85 0.28
CA ASN A 135 5.83 5.04 1.70
C ASN A 135 4.34 5.21 1.98
N SER A 136 3.59 5.67 0.99
CA SER A 136 2.14 5.93 1.11
C SER A 136 1.39 5.65 -0.20
N SER A 137 0.07 5.59 -0.11
CA SER A 137 -0.81 5.47 -1.28
C SER A 137 -0.81 6.72 -2.14
N GLU A 138 -0.57 7.89 -1.55
CA GLU A 138 -0.47 9.17 -2.24
C GLU A 138 0.79 9.20 -3.11
N GLU A 139 1.94 8.81 -2.54
CA GLU A 139 3.20 8.70 -3.28
C GLU A 139 3.07 7.70 -4.44
N LEU A 140 2.38 6.57 -4.22
CA LEU A 140 2.10 5.61 -5.27
C LEU A 140 1.29 6.23 -6.42
N ARG A 141 0.22 6.99 -6.11
CA ARG A 141 -0.60 7.67 -7.13
C ARG A 141 0.19 8.70 -7.91
N GLU A 142 1.03 9.47 -7.25
CA GLU A 142 1.90 10.48 -7.89
C GLU A 142 2.89 9.83 -8.86
N GLN A 143 3.55 8.76 -8.43
CA GLN A 143 4.47 7.99 -9.28
C GLN A 143 3.75 7.37 -10.48
N LEU A 144 2.57 6.79 -10.27
CA LEU A 144 1.74 6.24 -11.35
C LEU A 144 1.30 7.30 -12.35
N SER A 145 0.94 8.49 -11.88
CA SER A 145 0.62 9.64 -12.75
C SER A 145 1.81 10.02 -13.61
N GLY A 146 3.02 10.04 -13.05
CA GLY A 146 4.25 10.30 -13.81
C GLY A 146 4.54 9.25 -14.88
N VAL A 147 4.35 7.97 -14.55
CA VAL A 147 4.50 6.86 -15.53
C VAL A 147 3.45 6.99 -16.63
N LEU A 148 2.18 7.21 -16.27
CA LEU A 148 1.08 7.38 -17.21
C LEU A 148 1.36 8.53 -18.18
N GLN A 149 1.78 9.72 -17.68
CA GLN A 149 2.17 10.85 -18.52
C GLN A 149 3.31 10.51 -19.48
N GLY A 150 4.32 9.80 -19.01
CA GLY A 150 5.46 9.40 -19.84
C GLY A 150 5.07 8.47 -20.97
N VAL A 151 4.23 7.48 -20.69
CA VAL A 151 3.75 6.51 -21.68
C VAL A 151 2.79 7.17 -22.66
N VAL A 152 1.84 7.97 -22.17
CA VAL A 152 0.90 8.74 -23.00
C VAL A 152 1.67 9.62 -23.99
N ARG A 153 2.61 10.42 -23.51
CA ARG A 153 3.42 11.27 -24.38
C ARG A 153 4.15 10.49 -25.46
N ARG A 154 4.74 9.36 -25.12
CA ARG A 154 5.53 8.56 -26.05
C ARG A 154 4.66 7.91 -27.11
N ILE A 155 3.55 7.29 -26.74
CA ILE A 155 2.68 6.61 -27.70
C ILE A 155 1.97 7.63 -28.61
N LEU A 156 1.48 8.74 -28.06
CA LEU A 156 0.82 9.76 -28.88
C LEU A 156 1.80 10.41 -29.86
N ALA A 157 3.03 10.69 -29.45
CA ALA A 157 4.05 11.26 -30.34
C ALA A 157 4.51 10.32 -31.47
N THR A 158 4.18 9.03 -31.41
CA THR A 158 4.52 8.06 -32.47
C THR A 158 3.37 7.81 -33.45
N ASN A 159 2.15 8.24 -33.14
CA ASN A 159 0.95 8.06 -33.95
C ASN A 159 0.45 9.37 -34.53
N ASP A 160 -0.15 9.31 -35.72
CA ASP A 160 -0.82 10.45 -36.34
C ASP A 160 -2.17 10.67 -35.67
N LEU A 161 -2.62 11.93 -35.56
CA LEU A 161 -3.87 12.30 -34.87
C LEU A 161 -5.09 11.54 -35.42
N GLU A 162 -5.14 11.30 -36.71
CA GLU A 162 -6.22 10.56 -37.37
C GLU A 162 -6.26 9.09 -36.90
N ALA A 163 -5.11 8.43 -36.74
CA ALA A 163 -5.00 7.07 -36.20
C ALA A 163 -5.39 7.03 -34.71
N ILE A 164 -5.00 8.04 -33.93
CA ILE A 164 -5.37 8.18 -32.51
C ILE A 164 -6.90 8.26 -32.35
N MET A 165 -7.59 8.97 -33.25
CA MET A 165 -9.04 9.11 -33.18
C MET A 165 -9.80 7.88 -33.69
N GLN A 166 -9.24 7.14 -34.65
CA GLN A 166 -9.90 5.98 -35.24
C GLN A 166 -9.72 4.68 -34.45
N ASP A 167 -8.54 4.46 -33.90
CA ASP A 167 -8.16 3.20 -33.26
C ASP A 167 -7.94 3.29 -31.77
N ARG A 168 -8.80 4.01 -31.04
CA ARG A 168 -8.69 4.25 -29.60
C ARG A 168 -8.53 2.97 -28.76
N SER A 169 -9.20 1.88 -29.16
CA SER A 169 -9.11 0.59 -28.45
C SER A 169 -7.73 -0.06 -28.59
N VAL A 170 -7.16 -0.03 -29.79
CA VAL A 170 -5.82 -0.59 -30.07
C VAL A 170 -4.76 0.21 -29.32
N LEU A 171 -4.90 1.54 -29.29
CA LEU A 171 -4.03 2.39 -28.51
C LEU A 171 -4.15 2.10 -27.00
N GLY A 172 -5.37 1.94 -26.50
CA GLY A 172 -5.61 1.58 -25.09
C GLY A 172 -4.90 0.27 -24.69
N GLU A 173 -4.89 -0.74 -25.55
CA GLU A 173 -4.16 -1.98 -25.33
C GLU A 173 -2.64 -1.77 -25.33
N GLN A 174 -2.11 -0.97 -26.25
CA GLN A 174 -0.69 -0.63 -26.27
C GLN A 174 -0.26 0.13 -25.01
N PHE A 175 -1.07 1.11 -24.53
CA PHE A 175 -0.83 1.81 -23.28
C PHE A 175 -0.80 0.86 -22.10
N THR A 176 -1.78 -0.04 -22.03
CA THR A 176 -1.89 -1.01 -20.93
C THR A 176 -0.67 -1.90 -20.87
N GLN A 177 -0.25 -2.46 -22.01
CA GLN A 177 0.91 -3.35 -22.08
C GLN A 177 2.19 -2.62 -21.66
N GLU A 178 2.42 -1.41 -22.17
CA GLU A 178 3.64 -0.66 -21.91
C GLU A 178 3.73 -0.17 -20.46
N ILE A 179 2.58 0.14 -19.84
CA ILE A 179 2.51 0.50 -18.43
C ILE A 179 2.74 -0.73 -17.56
N ASP A 180 2.10 -1.85 -17.83
CA ASP A 180 2.23 -3.08 -17.05
C ASP A 180 3.69 -3.54 -16.99
N ASP A 181 4.43 -3.48 -18.09
CA ASP A 181 5.86 -3.83 -18.13
C ASP A 181 6.69 -2.99 -17.15
N GLN A 182 6.33 -1.71 -16.96
CA GLN A 182 7.02 -0.83 -16.01
C GLN A 182 6.57 -1.07 -14.55
N LEU A 183 5.31 -1.43 -14.34
CA LEU A 183 4.71 -1.56 -13.02
C LEU A 183 4.93 -2.92 -12.35
N ILE A 184 5.32 -3.96 -13.08
CA ILE A 184 5.61 -5.30 -12.54
C ILE A 184 6.56 -5.20 -11.34
N GLN A 185 7.61 -4.40 -11.45
CA GLN A 185 8.59 -4.22 -10.38
C GLN A 185 8.09 -3.40 -9.16
N TRP A 186 6.88 -2.83 -9.23
CA TRP A 186 6.23 -2.10 -8.13
C TRP A 186 5.11 -2.92 -7.49
N GLY A 187 4.83 -4.13 -8.01
CA GLY A 187 3.75 -4.97 -7.54
C GLY A 187 2.36 -4.43 -7.87
N VAL A 188 2.26 -3.56 -8.87
CA VAL A 188 1.01 -2.94 -9.34
C VAL A 188 0.69 -3.43 -10.73
N LYS A 189 -0.60 -3.58 -11.02
CA LYS A 189 -1.10 -3.95 -12.36
C LYS A 189 -2.25 -3.05 -12.77
N THR A 190 -2.36 -2.85 -14.08
CA THR A 190 -3.53 -2.23 -14.69
C THR A 190 -4.71 -3.21 -14.61
N SER A 191 -5.86 -2.73 -14.19
CA SER A 191 -7.05 -3.58 -13.99
C SER A 191 -8.00 -3.60 -15.19
N LYS A 192 -7.97 -2.54 -15.98
CA LYS A 192 -8.75 -2.37 -17.22
C LYS A 192 -7.90 -1.71 -18.27
N THR A 193 -8.27 -1.92 -19.53
CA THR A 193 -7.71 -1.14 -20.65
C THR A 193 -7.85 0.34 -20.35
N ILE A 194 -6.81 1.11 -20.64
CA ILE A 194 -6.80 2.56 -20.44
C ILE A 194 -7.82 3.20 -21.38
N GLU A 195 -8.67 4.03 -20.80
CA GLU A 195 -9.77 4.67 -21.51
C GLU A 195 -9.43 6.13 -21.81
N PHE A 196 -9.70 6.56 -23.03
CA PHE A 196 -9.68 7.96 -23.42
C PHE A 196 -11.07 8.54 -23.18
N MET A 197 -11.12 9.57 -22.33
CA MET A 197 -12.34 10.30 -22.07
C MET A 197 -12.49 11.45 -23.10
N ASP A 198 -13.71 11.67 -23.54
CA ASP A 198 -14.05 12.79 -24.43
C ASP A 198 -14.15 14.11 -23.67
#